data_4c817763b82a3f1792a051513782666d
#
_entry.id   4c817763b82a3f1792a051513782666d
#
_cell.length_a   1.000
_cell.length_b   1.000
_cell.length_c   1.000
_cell.angle_alpha   90.00
_cell.angle_beta   90.00
_cell.angle_gamma   90.00
#
_symmetry.space_group_name_H-M   'P 1'
#
loop_
_entity.id
_entity.type
_entity.pdbx_description
1 polymer ?
#
loop_
_entity_poly.entity_id
_entity_poly.type
_entity_poly.pdbx_seq_one_letter_code
_entity_poly.pdbx_strand_id
1 'polypeptide(L)'
;MTTNKQQAAVIGAGIGGMAAAYDLVRAGKKVTIYESSDHVGGLAAGFKEPEWDWSVERFYHHWFQTDEHMLRLIEELGWSDKVLFPRPVTVMYDRGQFRPFDSIMAALLYPGLGWGINKIRFGLVGLYLRMTNNWRALEKTTVDAWMRKWAGDKVYESMWEPMMIGKFGEEYARVVNMAWMWARLHARTTRLGTFEGGFQAFADAFADRLRELGVTIKLN
;
A
#
# COMPACT_ATOMS: atom_id res chain seq x y z
N MET A 1 8.14 20.59 -41.73
CA MET A 1 6.76 20.16 -41.38
C MET A 1 6.68 20.08 -39.88
N THR A 2 6.04 21.04 -39.22
CA THR A 2 5.76 21.00 -37.78
C THR A 2 4.63 19.98 -37.56
N THR A 3 4.97 18.75 -37.20
CA THR A 3 3.98 17.78 -36.77
C THR A 3 3.30 18.36 -35.54
N ASN A 4 2.04 18.72 -35.68
CA ASN A 4 1.20 19.21 -34.59
C ASN A 4 1.01 18.04 -33.58
N LYS A 5 1.89 17.95 -32.55
CA LYS A 5 1.81 16.92 -31.53
C LYS A 5 0.47 17.07 -30.83
N GLN A 6 -0.30 15.98 -30.75
CA GLN A 6 -1.53 15.98 -29.95
C GLN A 6 -1.23 16.40 -28.52
N GLN A 7 -2.05 17.30 -27.99
CA GLN A 7 -1.93 17.77 -26.61
C GLN A 7 -2.74 16.88 -25.67
N ALA A 8 -2.23 16.63 -24.49
CA ALA A 8 -2.92 15.91 -23.42
C ALA A 8 -2.79 16.71 -22.11
N ALA A 9 -3.88 16.80 -21.38
CA ALA A 9 -3.91 17.33 -20.03
C ALA A 9 -4.15 16.18 -19.05
N VAL A 10 -3.35 16.14 -17.98
CA VAL A 10 -3.50 15.21 -16.87
C VAL A 10 -3.89 16.01 -15.63
N ILE A 11 -4.92 15.58 -14.94
CA ILE A 11 -5.39 16.23 -13.71
C ILE A 11 -4.89 15.42 -12.51
N GLY A 12 -4.07 16.07 -11.69
CA GLY A 12 -3.43 15.49 -10.51
C GLY A 12 -2.00 15.00 -10.76
N ALA A 13 -1.06 15.43 -9.93
CA ALA A 13 0.34 15.00 -9.91
C ALA A 13 0.62 13.94 -8.83
N GLY A 14 -0.38 13.11 -8.50
CA GLY A 14 -0.14 11.87 -7.76
C GLY A 14 0.57 10.85 -8.64
N ILE A 15 1.03 9.74 -8.06
CA ILE A 15 1.81 8.71 -8.77
C ILE A 15 1.09 8.22 -10.03
N GLY A 16 -0.23 7.98 -9.97
CA GLY A 16 -1.01 7.54 -11.13
C GLY A 16 -1.06 8.58 -12.26
N GLY A 17 -1.23 9.86 -11.93
CA GLY A 17 -1.21 10.94 -12.92
C GLY A 17 0.17 11.12 -13.57
N MET A 18 1.23 11.06 -12.77
CA MET A 18 2.60 11.12 -13.27
C MET A 18 2.95 9.92 -14.16
N ALA A 19 2.50 8.70 -13.80
CA ALA A 19 2.68 7.51 -14.63
C ALA A 19 1.93 7.64 -15.97
N ALA A 20 0.69 8.12 -15.96
CA ALA A 20 -0.05 8.39 -17.19
C ALA A 20 0.65 9.45 -18.07
N ALA A 21 1.19 10.51 -17.47
CA ALA A 21 1.96 11.52 -18.19
C ALA A 21 3.24 10.95 -18.80
N TYR A 22 3.91 10.04 -18.09
CA TYR A 22 5.10 9.34 -18.58
C TYR A 22 4.79 8.53 -19.83
N ASP A 23 3.73 7.74 -19.82
CA ASP A 23 3.32 6.94 -20.98
C ASP A 23 2.90 7.84 -22.15
N LEU A 24 2.16 8.92 -21.88
CA LEU A 24 1.71 9.86 -22.91
C LEU A 24 2.86 10.59 -23.58
N VAL A 25 3.85 11.07 -22.83
CA VAL A 25 4.99 11.79 -23.42
C VAL A 25 5.88 10.83 -24.22
N ARG A 26 6.05 9.58 -23.78
CA ARG A 26 6.76 8.53 -24.55
C ARG A 26 6.01 8.15 -25.83
N ALA A 27 4.67 8.25 -25.82
CA ALA A 27 3.84 8.11 -27.03
C ALA A 27 3.87 9.35 -27.94
N GLY A 28 4.75 10.32 -27.66
CA GLY A 28 4.95 11.50 -28.51
C GLY A 28 3.94 12.63 -28.31
N LYS A 29 3.10 12.58 -27.25
CA LYS A 29 2.16 13.65 -26.93
C LYS A 29 2.87 14.85 -26.27
N LYS A 30 2.29 16.04 -26.39
CA LYS A 30 2.64 17.19 -25.57
C LYS A 30 1.78 17.17 -24.31
N VAL A 31 2.39 16.97 -23.14
CA VAL A 31 1.65 16.72 -21.89
C VAL A 31 1.77 17.90 -20.93
N THR A 32 0.66 18.26 -20.30
CA THR A 32 0.63 19.19 -19.17
C THR A 32 -0.11 18.52 -18.02
N ILE A 33 0.51 18.46 -16.84
CA ILE A 33 -0.10 18.05 -15.59
C ILE A 33 -0.58 19.29 -14.84
N TYR A 34 -1.79 19.24 -14.31
CA TYR A 34 -2.35 20.28 -13.43
C TYR A 34 -2.58 19.67 -12.06
N GLU A 35 -1.96 20.24 -11.04
CA GLU A 35 -2.03 19.79 -9.65
C GLU A 35 -2.51 20.95 -8.77
N SER A 36 -3.46 20.69 -7.91
CA SER A 36 -4.05 21.70 -7.01
C SER A 36 -3.22 21.95 -5.74
N SER A 37 -2.24 21.12 -5.48
CA SER A 37 -1.31 21.30 -4.35
C SER A 37 -0.08 22.08 -4.79
N ASP A 38 0.69 22.56 -3.83
CA ASP A 38 2.01 23.17 -4.03
C ASP A 38 3.14 22.14 -4.25
N HIS A 39 2.82 20.85 -4.19
CA HIS A 39 3.75 19.72 -4.32
C HIS A 39 3.14 18.55 -5.10
N VAL A 40 3.99 17.67 -5.61
CA VAL A 40 3.62 16.42 -6.27
C VAL A 40 3.54 15.28 -5.26
N GLY A 41 2.99 14.13 -5.68
CA GLY A 41 2.95 12.90 -4.90
C GLY A 41 1.53 12.46 -4.50
N GLY A 42 0.59 13.38 -4.38
CA GLY A 42 -0.79 13.08 -3.99
C GLY A 42 -0.87 12.37 -2.63
N LEU A 43 -1.53 11.21 -2.54
CA LEU A 43 -1.62 10.44 -1.29
C LEU A 43 -0.28 9.83 -0.84
N ALA A 44 0.69 9.71 -1.75
CA ALA A 44 2.05 9.25 -1.42
C ALA A 44 2.97 10.41 -0.99
N ALA A 45 2.45 11.64 -0.97
CA ALA A 45 3.22 12.79 -0.53
C ALA A 45 3.61 12.67 0.95
N GLY A 46 4.82 13.12 1.24
CA GLY A 46 5.42 13.13 2.56
C GLY A 46 5.67 14.54 3.08
N PHE A 47 6.25 14.59 4.24
CA PHE A 47 6.78 15.80 4.85
C PHE A 47 8.11 15.47 5.53
N LYS A 48 8.91 16.49 5.79
CA LYS A 48 10.22 16.34 6.39
C LYS A 48 10.48 17.49 7.36
N GLU A 49 10.90 17.14 8.57
CA GLU A 49 11.45 18.12 9.51
C GLU A 49 12.95 18.33 9.23
N PRO A 50 13.53 19.49 9.60
CA PRO A 50 14.91 19.81 9.30
C PRO A 50 15.95 18.82 9.81
N GLU A 51 15.65 18.15 10.93
CA GLU A 51 16.54 17.18 11.59
C GLU A 51 16.44 15.76 11.02
N TRP A 52 15.50 15.50 10.10
CA TRP A 52 15.31 14.17 9.55
C TRP A 52 16.13 13.97 8.28
N ASP A 53 16.73 12.83 8.14
CA ASP A 53 17.45 12.47 6.91
C ASP A 53 16.47 12.21 5.77
N TRP A 54 15.28 11.61 6.06
CA TRP A 54 14.28 11.19 5.09
C TRP A 54 12.92 11.84 5.35
N SER A 55 12.11 11.94 4.30
CA SER A 55 10.70 12.29 4.42
C SER A 55 9.90 11.14 5.03
N VAL A 56 8.82 11.49 5.73
CA VAL A 56 7.81 10.56 6.25
C VAL A 56 6.50 10.81 5.50
N GLU A 57 5.82 9.76 5.13
CA GLU A 57 4.56 9.84 4.41
C GLU A 57 3.44 10.39 5.33
N ARG A 58 2.58 11.25 4.76
CA ARG A 58 1.37 11.74 5.45
C ARG A 58 0.37 10.62 5.69
N PHE A 59 0.35 9.63 4.79
CA PHE A 59 -0.43 8.41 4.88
C PHE A 59 0.51 7.23 4.74
N TYR A 60 0.36 6.21 5.57
CA TYR A 60 1.21 5.03 5.53
C TYR A 60 1.20 4.36 4.16
N HIS A 61 2.34 4.34 3.50
CA HIS A 61 2.59 3.70 2.22
C HIS A 61 3.76 2.71 2.32
N HIS A 62 3.74 1.70 1.49
CA HIS A 62 4.84 0.78 1.25
C HIS A 62 4.59 0.04 -0.06
N TRP A 63 5.63 -0.51 -0.63
CA TRP A 63 5.55 -1.45 -1.74
C TRP A 63 5.69 -2.88 -1.24
N PHE A 64 5.01 -3.80 -1.91
CA PHE A 64 5.30 -5.22 -1.79
C PHE A 64 6.32 -5.65 -2.85
N GLN A 65 7.05 -6.71 -2.60
CA GLN A 65 7.95 -7.30 -3.60
C GLN A 65 7.19 -7.86 -4.82
N THR A 66 5.87 -7.96 -4.72
CA THR A 66 4.93 -8.42 -5.75
C THR A 66 4.26 -7.28 -6.52
N ASP A 67 4.61 -6.02 -6.27
CA ASP A 67 4.04 -4.86 -6.97
C ASP A 67 4.74 -4.65 -8.33
N GLU A 68 4.57 -5.62 -9.22
CA GLU A 68 5.28 -5.74 -10.51
C GLU A 68 5.21 -4.47 -11.35
N HIS A 69 4.05 -3.83 -11.46
CA HIS A 69 3.88 -2.63 -12.29
C HIS A 69 4.69 -1.45 -11.78
N MET A 70 4.71 -1.26 -10.45
CA MET A 70 5.46 -0.17 -9.84
C MET A 70 6.97 -0.41 -9.92
N LEU A 71 7.39 -1.63 -9.61
CA LEU A 71 8.81 -2.02 -9.67
C LEU A 71 9.36 -1.95 -11.10
N ARG A 72 8.55 -2.33 -12.09
CA ARG A 72 8.92 -2.17 -13.50
C ARG A 72 9.06 -0.71 -13.90
N LEU A 73 8.15 0.19 -13.47
CA LEU A 73 8.29 1.62 -13.72
C LEU A 73 9.59 2.15 -13.13
N ILE A 74 9.93 1.77 -11.90
CA ILE A 74 11.18 2.15 -11.24
C ILE A 74 12.41 1.65 -12.00
N GLU A 75 12.35 0.41 -12.51
CA GLU A 75 13.40 -0.17 -13.36
C GLU A 75 13.56 0.62 -14.66
N GLU A 76 12.46 0.95 -15.34
CA GLU A 76 12.47 1.78 -16.57
C GLU A 76 13.05 3.19 -16.33
N LEU A 77 12.89 3.72 -15.13
CA LEU A 77 13.48 5.00 -14.71
C LEU A 77 14.95 4.87 -14.32
N GLY A 78 15.48 3.64 -14.18
CA GLY A 78 16.87 3.39 -13.80
C GLY A 78 17.16 3.55 -12.31
N TRP A 79 16.15 3.36 -11.44
CA TRP A 79 16.23 3.61 -9.99
C TRP A 79 16.05 2.36 -9.12
N SER A 80 16.28 1.18 -9.67
CA SER A 80 16.12 -0.09 -8.94
C SER A 80 17.03 -0.19 -7.69
N ASP A 81 18.20 0.43 -7.75
CA ASP A 81 19.16 0.51 -6.65
C ASP A 81 18.70 1.37 -5.47
N LYS A 82 17.74 2.28 -5.71
CA LYS A 82 17.15 3.16 -4.70
C LYS A 82 15.95 2.54 -3.97
N VAL A 83 15.48 1.37 -4.41
CA VAL A 83 14.38 0.67 -3.75
C VAL A 83 14.93 -0.22 -2.64
N LEU A 84 14.43 0.03 -1.44
CA LEU A 84 14.84 -0.68 -0.24
C LEU A 84 13.69 -1.55 0.26
N PHE A 85 14.00 -2.80 0.64
CA PHE A 85 13.01 -3.73 1.21
C PHE A 85 13.42 -4.17 2.63
N PRO A 86 13.37 -3.27 3.62
CA PRO A 86 13.61 -3.64 5.00
C PRO A 86 12.54 -4.62 5.51
N ARG A 87 12.91 -5.41 6.52
CA ARG A 87 11.94 -6.20 7.27
C ARG A 87 11.39 -5.35 8.42
N PRO A 88 10.11 -4.97 8.38
CA PRO A 88 9.52 -4.20 9.47
C PRO A 88 9.35 -5.08 10.71
N VAL A 89 9.50 -4.48 11.87
CA VAL A 89 9.12 -5.08 13.15
C VAL A 89 7.64 -4.78 13.38
N THR A 90 6.81 -5.82 13.32
CA THR A 90 5.38 -5.68 13.61
C THR A 90 5.12 -6.09 15.07
N VAL A 91 4.46 -5.25 15.81
CA VAL A 91 4.05 -5.51 17.19
C VAL A 91 2.55 -5.31 17.36
N MET A 92 1.95 -6.09 18.27
CA MET A 92 0.59 -5.89 18.77
C MET A 92 0.68 -5.25 20.15
N TYR A 93 -0.04 -4.14 20.35
CA TYR A 93 -0.25 -3.59 21.68
C TYR A 93 -1.45 -4.25 22.33
N ASP A 94 -1.22 -5.01 23.40
CA ASP A 94 -2.24 -5.74 24.12
C ASP A 94 -1.98 -5.64 25.62
N ARG A 95 -2.99 -5.18 26.38
CA ARG A 95 -2.97 -5.09 27.85
C ARG A 95 -1.73 -4.39 28.40
N GLY A 96 -1.39 -3.23 27.85
CA GLY A 96 -0.24 -2.43 28.29
C GLY A 96 1.14 -2.94 27.82
N GLN A 97 1.21 -3.96 26.95
CA GLN A 97 2.45 -4.54 26.48
C GLN A 97 2.53 -4.59 24.95
N PHE A 98 3.72 -4.30 24.41
CA PHE A 98 4.05 -4.56 23.02
C PHE A 98 4.51 -6.01 22.86
N ARG A 99 3.84 -6.76 22.01
CA ARG A 99 4.13 -8.18 21.73
C ARG A 99 4.54 -8.35 20.28
N PRO A 100 5.63 -9.07 19.98
CA PRO A 100 6.00 -9.37 18.60
C PRO A 100 4.87 -10.06 17.85
N PHE A 101 4.67 -9.65 16.59
CA PHE A 101 3.66 -10.24 15.70
C PHE A 101 4.17 -10.31 14.23
N ASP A 102 5.46 -10.46 14.06
CA ASP A 102 6.16 -10.38 12.79
C ASP A 102 6.55 -11.75 12.19
N SER A 103 6.17 -12.83 12.87
CA SER A 103 6.45 -14.20 12.42
C SER A 103 5.29 -15.15 12.76
N ILE A 104 5.24 -16.29 12.07
CA ILE A 104 4.24 -17.33 12.33
C ILE A 104 4.33 -17.78 13.80
N MET A 105 5.55 -17.97 14.31
CA MET A 105 5.75 -18.39 15.70
C MET A 105 5.26 -17.33 16.69
N ALA A 106 5.56 -16.05 16.46
CA ALA A 106 5.07 -14.94 17.28
C ALA A 106 3.54 -14.88 17.28
N ALA A 107 2.91 -15.05 16.11
CA ALA A 107 1.47 -15.10 16.00
C ALA A 107 0.87 -16.29 16.76
N LEU A 108 1.47 -17.48 16.65
CA LEU A 108 1.01 -18.68 17.39
C LEU A 108 1.19 -18.54 18.90
N LEU A 109 2.20 -17.81 19.36
CA LEU A 109 2.45 -17.55 20.77
C LEU A 109 1.61 -16.39 21.33
N TYR A 110 0.94 -15.61 20.46
CA TYR A 110 0.16 -14.45 20.87
C TYR A 110 -1.02 -14.86 21.79
N PRO A 111 -1.08 -14.34 23.02
CA PRO A 111 -2.10 -14.77 24.01
C PRO A 111 -3.53 -14.35 23.63
N GLY A 112 -3.70 -13.27 22.86
CA GLY A 112 -4.99 -12.75 22.43
C GLY A 112 -5.79 -13.74 21.59
N LEU A 113 -5.14 -14.69 20.90
CA LEU A 113 -5.81 -15.76 20.16
C LEU A 113 -6.41 -16.84 21.07
N GLY A 114 -6.08 -16.84 22.37
CA GLY A 114 -6.42 -17.96 23.27
C GLY A 114 -5.59 -19.22 22.97
N TRP A 115 -6.08 -20.38 23.42
CA TRP A 115 -5.38 -21.67 23.28
C TRP A 115 -6.16 -22.65 22.38
N GLY A 116 -5.50 -23.71 21.96
CA GLY A 116 -6.09 -24.85 21.28
C GLY A 116 -6.66 -24.51 19.90
N ILE A 117 -7.96 -24.79 19.70
CA ILE A 117 -8.63 -24.74 18.39
C ILE A 117 -8.55 -23.35 17.72
N ASN A 118 -8.53 -22.26 18.48
CA ASN A 118 -8.47 -20.91 17.93
C ASN A 118 -7.16 -20.65 17.17
N LYS A 119 -6.03 -21.12 17.68
CA LYS A 119 -4.74 -21.01 17.00
C LYS A 119 -4.68 -21.83 15.72
N ILE A 120 -5.28 -23.03 15.75
CA ILE A 120 -5.40 -23.89 14.57
C ILE A 120 -6.27 -23.19 13.51
N ARG A 121 -7.45 -22.71 13.89
CA ARG A 121 -8.35 -21.98 12.97
C ARG A 121 -7.70 -20.74 12.41
N PHE A 122 -7.00 -19.94 13.23
CA PHE A 122 -6.24 -18.78 12.77
C PHE A 122 -5.20 -19.18 11.72
N GLY A 123 -4.40 -20.21 11.98
CA GLY A 123 -3.39 -20.70 11.04
C GLY A 123 -3.98 -21.19 9.71
N LEU A 124 -5.06 -22.01 9.79
CA LEU A 124 -5.74 -22.54 8.60
C LEU A 124 -6.39 -21.43 7.76
N VAL A 125 -7.04 -20.46 8.40
CA VAL A 125 -7.61 -19.30 7.73
C VAL A 125 -6.53 -18.48 7.04
N GLY A 126 -5.43 -18.19 7.72
CA GLY A 126 -4.30 -17.48 7.15
C GLY A 126 -3.71 -18.21 5.94
N LEU A 127 -3.52 -19.54 6.05
CA LEU A 127 -3.02 -20.37 4.95
C LEU A 127 -4.00 -20.37 3.76
N TYR A 128 -5.28 -20.57 4.01
CA TYR A 128 -6.32 -20.54 2.97
C TYR A 128 -6.29 -19.21 2.21
N LEU A 129 -6.31 -18.07 2.91
CA LEU A 129 -6.31 -16.75 2.30
C LEU A 129 -5.02 -16.46 1.52
N ARG A 130 -3.92 -17.03 1.96
CA ARG A 130 -2.63 -16.93 1.26
C ARG A 130 -2.60 -17.71 -0.05
N MET A 131 -3.26 -18.86 -0.10
CA MET A 131 -3.20 -19.79 -1.23
C MET A 131 -4.34 -19.65 -2.23
N THR A 132 -5.52 -19.17 -1.78
CA THR A 132 -6.70 -19.12 -2.67
C THR A 132 -6.60 -17.97 -3.66
N ASN A 133 -6.96 -18.25 -4.92
CA ASN A 133 -7.15 -17.24 -5.97
C ASN A 133 -8.65 -16.93 -6.19
N ASN A 134 -9.55 -17.56 -5.43
CA ASN A 134 -11.00 -17.39 -5.59
C ASN A 134 -11.54 -16.17 -4.82
N TRP A 135 -11.01 -15.00 -5.13
CA TRP A 135 -11.43 -13.74 -4.51
C TRP A 135 -12.88 -13.37 -4.85
N ARG A 136 -13.41 -13.80 -6.02
CA ARG A 136 -14.81 -13.55 -6.40
C ARG A 136 -15.82 -14.20 -5.46
N ALA A 137 -15.50 -15.35 -4.88
CA ALA A 137 -16.34 -15.96 -3.85
C ALA A 137 -16.29 -15.16 -2.53
N LEU A 138 -15.12 -14.60 -2.21
CA LEU A 138 -14.92 -13.77 -1.03
C LEU A 138 -15.58 -12.38 -1.16
N GLU A 139 -15.78 -11.90 -2.36
CA GLU A 139 -16.47 -10.64 -2.64
C GLU A 139 -17.95 -10.66 -2.22
N LYS A 140 -18.55 -11.85 -2.11
CA LYS A 140 -19.96 -12.05 -1.76
C LYS A 140 -20.24 -12.00 -0.25
N THR A 141 -19.24 -11.73 0.56
CA THR A 141 -19.35 -11.75 2.03
C THR A 141 -18.50 -10.63 2.65
N THR A 142 -18.81 -10.30 3.90
CA THR A 142 -18.04 -9.31 4.66
C THR A 142 -16.91 -9.97 5.44
N VAL A 143 -15.91 -9.17 5.85
CA VAL A 143 -14.83 -9.61 6.74
C VAL A 143 -15.40 -10.13 8.05
N ASP A 144 -16.33 -9.39 8.65
CA ASP A 144 -16.98 -9.77 9.91
C ASP A 144 -17.63 -11.15 9.82
N ALA A 145 -18.55 -11.34 8.88
CA ALA A 145 -19.30 -12.60 8.75
C ALA A 145 -18.38 -13.78 8.41
N TRP A 146 -17.44 -13.59 7.50
CA TRP A 146 -16.55 -14.66 7.04
C TRP A 146 -15.53 -15.07 8.11
N MET A 147 -14.89 -14.08 8.75
CA MET A 147 -13.88 -14.34 9.77
C MET A 147 -14.50 -14.97 11.03
N ARG A 148 -15.66 -14.50 11.50
CA ARG A 148 -16.37 -15.13 12.62
C ARG A 148 -16.71 -16.58 12.32
N LYS A 149 -17.20 -16.88 11.13
CA LYS A 149 -17.52 -18.25 10.71
C LYS A 149 -16.30 -19.17 10.70
N TRP A 150 -15.18 -18.74 10.12
CA TRP A 150 -14.05 -19.62 9.86
C TRP A 150 -12.94 -19.51 10.92
N ALA A 151 -12.58 -18.32 11.34
CA ALA A 151 -11.59 -18.13 12.40
C ALA A 151 -12.20 -18.23 13.80
N GLY A 152 -13.50 -17.92 13.96
CA GLY A 152 -14.24 -17.90 15.22
C GLY A 152 -14.26 -16.52 15.87
N ASP A 153 -15.32 -16.28 16.67
CA ASP A 153 -15.56 -15.00 17.32
C ASP A 153 -14.35 -14.52 18.14
N LYS A 154 -13.78 -15.40 18.96
CA LYS A 154 -12.64 -15.07 19.81
C LYS A 154 -11.45 -14.54 19.02
N VAL A 155 -11.14 -15.15 17.88
CA VAL A 155 -10.03 -14.72 17.01
C VAL A 155 -10.37 -13.40 16.32
N TYR A 156 -11.60 -13.29 15.83
CA TYR A 156 -12.06 -12.07 15.17
C TYR A 156 -12.02 -10.86 16.11
N GLU A 157 -12.65 -10.98 17.28
CA GLU A 157 -12.77 -9.90 18.27
C GLU A 157 -11.44 -9.47 18.88
N SER A 158 -10.52 -10.42 19.07
CA SER A 158 -9.22 -10.10 19.68
C SER A 158 -8.21 -9.51 18.69
N MET A 159 -8.39 -9.70 17.39
CA MET A 159 -7.37 -9.40 16.41
C MET A 159 -7.86 -8.57 15.23
N TRP A 160 -8.92 -9.00 14.57
CA TRP A 160 -9.37 -8.41 13.31
C TRP A 160 -10.35 -7.25 13.52
N GLU A 161 -11.28 -7.38 14.45
CA GLU A 161 -12.27 -6.33 14.72
C GLU A 161 -11.64 -5.00 15.15
N PRO A 162 -10.67 -4.96 16.09
CA PRO A 162 -10.00 -3.70 16.44
C PRO A 162 -9.27 -3.06 15.25
N MET A 163 -8.66 -3.87 14.40
CA MET A 163 -8.00 -3.39 13.19
C MET A 163 -9.02 -2.84 12.18
N MET A 164 -10.15 -3.51 12.01
CA MET A 164 -11.22 -3.05 11.11
C MET A 164 -11.84 -1.74 11.60
N ILE A 165 -12.11 -1.63 12.90
CA ILE A 165 -12.63 -0.41 13.52
C ILE A 165 -11.61 0.74 13.39
N GLY A 166 -10.35 0.48 13.72
CA GLY A 166 -9.28 1.48 13.61
C GLY A 166 -9.07 2.01 12.19
N LYS A 167 -9.37 1.18 11.17
CA LYS A 167 -9.18 1.55 9.77
C LYS A 167 -10.41 2.19 9.11
N PHE A 168 -11.60 1.72 9.44
CA PHE A 168 -12.84 2.09 8.75
C PHE A 168 -13.85 2.81 9.64
N GLY A 169 -13.59 2.90 10.95
CA GLY A 169 -14.58 3.34 11.93
C GLY A 169 -15.60 2.25 12.26
N GLU A 170 -16.33 2.41 13.36
CA GLU A 170 -17.33 1.43 13.82
C GLU A 170 -18.48 1.23 12.82
N GLU A 171 -18.87 2.29 12.13
CA GLU A 171 -19.96 2.29 11.16
C GLU A 171 -19.67 1.35 9.96
N TYR A 172 -18.44 1.37 9.45
CA TYR A 172 -18.09 0.65 8.23
C TYR A 172 -17.33 -0.66 8.47
N ALA A 173 -16.79 -0.87 9.66
CA ALA A 173 -15.95 -2.06 9.96
C ALA A 173 -16.66 -3.39 9.63
N ARG A 174 -18.00 -3.46 9.82
CA ARG A 174 -18.78 -4.68 9.63
C ARG A 174 -19.26 -4.91 8.20
N VAL A 175 -19.20 -3.90 7.33
CA VAL A 175 -19.65 -4.00 5.93
C VAL A 175 -18.51 -4.15 4.94
N VAL A 176 -17.26 -4.10 5.42
CA VAL A 176 -16.08 -4.24 4.55
C VAL A 176 -16.08 -5.62 3.90
N ASN A 177 -15.85 -5.63 2.60
CA ASN A 177 -15.83 -6.82 1.76
C ASN A 177 -14.65 -7.74 2.09
N MET A 178 -14.88 -9.05 2.12
CA MET A 178 -13.83 -10.04 2.46
C MET A 178 -12.73 -10.12 1.40
N ALA A 179 -13.00 -9.82 0.13
CA ALA A 179 -11.96 -9.77 -0.91
C ALA A 179 -10.92 -8.68 -0.61
N TRP A 180 -11.30 -7.57 0.03
CA TRP A 180 -10.35 -6.56 0.50
C TRP A 180 -9.34 -7.13 1.50
N MET A 181 -9.82 -7.92 2.48
CA MET A 181 -8.95 -8.59 3.47
C MET A 181 -8.06 -9.63 2.80
N TRP A 182 -8.65 -10.42 1.89
CA TRP A 182 -7.91 -11.39 1.11
C TRP A 182 -6.74 -10.75 0.35
N ALA A 183 -6.98 -9.68 -0.39
CA ALA A 183 -5.95 -9.00 -1.17
C ALA A 183 -4.75 -8.59 -0.29
N ARG A 184 -5.02 -8.09 0.91
CA ARG A 184 -3.97 -7.67 1.85
C ARG A 184 -3.16 -8.83 2.43
N LEU A 185 -3.78 -9.97 2.67
CA LEU A 185 -3.11 -11.16 3.20
C LEU A 185 -2.42 -11.95 2.08
N HIS A 186 -3.04 -12.02 0.90
CA HIS A 186 -2.54 -12.74 -0.26
C HIS A 186 -1.28 -12.10 -0.84
N ALA A 187 -1.31 -10.80 -1.08
CA ALA A 187 -0.19 -10.06 -1.65
C ALA A 187 0.94 -9.72 -0.66
N ARG A 188 0.67 -9.85 0.67
CA ARG A 188 1.62 -9.42 1.69
C ARG A 188 2.94 -10.18 1.62
N THR A 189 4.03 -9.43 1.51
CA THR A 189 5.40 -9.95 1.66
C THR A 189 5.94 -9.68 3.06
N THR A 190 6.98 -10.40 3.47
CA THR A 190 7.63 -10.22 4.77
C THR A 190 8.54 -8.98 4.83
N ARG A 191 8.82 -8.41 3.66
CA ARG A 191 9.59 -7.19 3.51
C ARG A 191 8.71 -6.14 2.87
N LEU A 192 8.79 -4.91 3.35
CA LEU A 192 8.03 -3.80 2.84
C LEU A 192 8.98 -2.81 2.16
N GLY A 193 8.61 -2.42 0.95
CA GLY A 193 9.43 -1.56 0.11
C GLY A 193 9.23 -0.08 0.43
N THR A 194 10.33 0.66 0.35
CA THR A 194 10.35 2.12 0.34
C THR A 194 11.40 2.60 -0.65
N PHE A 195 11.46 3.89 -0.88
CA PHE A 195 12.47 4.53 -1.72
C PHE A 195 13.51 5.24 -0.85
N GLU A 196 14.76 5.28 -1.28
CA GLU A 196 15.79 6.05 -0.61
C GLU A 196 15.38 7.53 -0.51
N GLY A 197 15.35 8.08 0.70
CA GLY A 197 14.82 9.41 0.98
C GLY A 197 13.31 9.50 1.24
N GLY A 198 12.58 8.38 1.14
CA GLY A 198 11.13 8.29 1.34
C GLY A 198 10.32 8.45 0.05
N PHE A 199 9.00 8.29 0.12
CA PHE A 199 8.12 8.35 -1.06
C PHE A 199 8.05 9.75 -1.68
N GLN A 200 8.24 10.82 -0.91
CA GLN A 200 8.32 12.17 -1.47
C GLN A 200 9.56 12.31 -2.37
N ALA A 201 10.69 11.75 -1.97
CA ALA A 201 11.90 11.78 -2.80
C ALA A 201 11.69 11.03 -4.14
N PHE A 202 10.95 9.92 -4.13
CA PHE A 202 10.52 9.24 -5.35
C PHE A 202 9.61 10.13 -6.21
N ALA A 203 8.60 10.78 -5.60
CA ALA A 203 7.65 11.63 -6.33
C ALA A 203 8.36 12.83 -6.98
N ASP A 204 9.27 13.47 -6.23
CA ASP A 204 10.05 14.61 -6.72
C ASP A 204 10.97 14.21 -7.87
N ALA A 205 11.73 13.12 -7.71
CA ALA A 205 12.58 12.59 -8.77
C ALA A 205 11.78 12.22 -10.03
N PHE A 206 10.58 11.65 -9.85
CA PHE A 206 9.72 11.30 -10.97
C PHE A 206 9.18 12.55 -11.70
N ALA A 207 8.79 13.57 -10.94
CA ALA A 207 8.37 14.85 -11.52
C ALA A 207 9.52 15.53 -12.29
N ASP A 208 10.75 15.49 -11.78
CA ASP A 208 11.93 16.02 -12.47
C ASP A 208 12.20 15.24 -13.77
N ARG A 209 12.11 13.90 -13.72
CA ARG A 209 12.22 13.07 -14.92
C ARG A 209 11.17 13.41 -15.97
N LEU A 210 9.94 13.68 -15.55
CA LEU A 210 8.87 14.10 -16.46
C LEU A 210 9.17 15.47 -17.10
N ARG A 211 9.71 16.42 -16.33
CA ARG A 211 10.14 17.74 -16.84
C ARG A 211 11.25 17.60 -17.88
N GLU A 212 12.24 16.73 -17.63
CA GLU A 212 13.31 16.41 -18.60
C GLU A 212 12.75 15.84 -19.91
N LEU A 213 11.68 15.06 -19.84
CA LEU A 213 10.98 14.52 -21.01
C LEU A 213 10.07 15.54 -21.71
N GLY A 214 9.98 16.77 -21.20
CA GLY A 214 9.19 17.86 -21.79
C GLY A 214 7.75 17.95 -21.30
N VAL A 215 7.40 17.26 -20.19
CA VAL A 215 6.11 17.44 -19.52
C VAL A 215 6.10 18.77 -18.75
N THR A 216 5.05 19.55 -18.91
CA THR A 216 4.81 20.74 -18.10
C THR A 216 4.01 20.33 -16.84
N ILE A 217 4.51 20.68 -15.65
CA ILE A 217 3.78 20.46 -14.40
C ILE A 217 3.42 21.83 -13.82
N LYS A 218 2.13 22.09 -13.66
CA LYS A 218 1.57 23.29 -13.07
C LYS A 218 0.99 22.94 -11.69
N LEU A 219 1.54 23.54 -10.66
CA LEU A 219 1.12 23.43 -9.27
C LEU A 219 0.27 24.66 -8.92
N ASN A 220 -0.73 24.53 -7.99
CA ASN A 220 -1.68 25.56 -7.52
C ASN A 220 -2.69 26.04 -8.56
#